data_6eea8782a0b4f498be63b401d4105a44
#
_entry.id   6eea8782a0b4f498be63b401d4105a44
#
_cell.length_a   1.000
_cell.length_b   1.000
_cell.length_c   1.000
_cell.angle_alpha   90.00
_cell.angle_beta   90.00
_cell.angle_gamma   90.00
#
_symmetry.space_group_name_H-M   'P 1'
#
loop_
_entity.id
_entity.type
_entity.pdbx_description
1 polymer ?
#
loop_
_entity_poly.entity_id
_entity_poly.type
_entity_poly.pdbx_seq_one_letter_code
_entity_poly.pdbx_strand_id
1 'polypeptide(L)'
;MRGKMKYNFDEIIDRSNTYSFKRDCLPEGAPKDSLSFWVADMDFPCADPVIEALHQRIDRKIYGYTAYDNQDVYEAVSGWFMRQYGWKIEREELSFSPGVVPALAFLIRALTEPGDGIIIQRPVYYPFTIKIENAGRRVVNNPLIHDGNTYRMDYIDLEEKLKNPQNKGIIICSPHNPVGRVWTEDELRQLVDLCKKYNKWIISDEIHCDLTRKGMKHHPLLTVAPDYKDQIIACTAPSKTFNLAGMQISNIVIPNKEYKAKFDFLLDDCFGLMAAPLGISAMIAAYTHGEEWLDQVREYIDENIAYVHDFLQKNMPEVTMSDTQGTYLIWLDFRAYCNDEKKLEKLMHESAKVALDEGYIFGDEGKGFERINMASPRSMIVECMERIYKALKPEV
;
A
#
# COMPACT_ATOMS: atom_id res chain seq x y z
N MET A 1 -21.03 -12.67 20.51
CA MET A 1 -20.77 -14.04 19.96
C MET A 1 -20.24 -13.84 18.55
N ARG A 2 -18.97 -14.24 18.27
CA ARG A 2 -18.46 -14.24 16.90
C ARG A 2 -19.34 -15.16 16.05
N GLY A 3 -19.85 -14.69 14.91
CA GLY A 3 -20.27 -15.56 13.84
C GLY A 3 -19.09 -16.48 13.50
N LYS A 4 -19.34 -17.75 13.18
CA LYS A 4 -18.27 -18.69 12.85
C LYS A 4 -17.61 -18.21 11.57
N MET A 5 -16.36 -17.71 11.64
CA MET A 5 -15.59 -17.37 10.46
C MET A 5 -15.42 -18.62 9.58
N LYS A 6 -15.55 -18.46 8.27
CA LYS A 6 -15.32 -19.55 7.31
C LYS A 6 -13.83 -19.80 7.14
N TYR A 7 -13.01 -18.72 7.18
CA TYR A 7 -11.56 -18.77 6.99
C TYR A 7 -10.84 -18.79 8.34
N ASN A 8 -9.78 -19.59 8.42
CA ASN A 8 -8.94 -19.69 9.62
C ASN A 8 -7.71 -18.79 9.46
N PHE A 9 -7.72 -17.63 10.12
CA PHE A 9 -6.61 -16.69 10.14
C PHE A 9 -5.66 -16.89 11.34
N ASP A 10 -5.94 -17.82 12.23
CA ASP A 10 -5.06 -18.19 13.36
C ASP A 10 -4.00 -19.24 12.96
N GLU A 11 -4.12 -19.83 11.78
CA GLU A 11 -3.17 -20.82 11.28
C GLU A 11 -1.81 -20.16 10.98
N ILE A 12 -0.75 -20.73 11.58
CA ILE A 12 0.62 -20.32 11.27
C ILE A 12 1.12 -21.14 10.09
N ILE A 13 1.32 -20.47 8.96
CA ILE A 13 1.89 -21.07 7.75
C ILE A 13 3.39 -20.78 7.74
N ASP A 14 4.21 -21.84 7.77
CA ASP A 14 5.67 -21.68 7.63
C ASP A 14 6.01 -21.24 6.20
N ARG A 15 6.62 -20.07 6.11
CA ARG A 15 7.05 -19.45 4.84
C ARG A 15 8.57 -19.58 4.62
N SER A 16 9.27 -20.30 5.50
CA SER A 16 10.72 -20.48 5.40
C SER A 16 11.08 -21.36 4.20
N ASN A 17 12.15 -20.99 3.49
CA ASN A 17 12.64 -21.70 2.29
C ASN A 17 11.61 -21.77 1.14
N THR A 18 10.74 -20.78 1.05
CA THR A 18 9.75 -20.65 -0.03
C THR A 18 10.06 -19.48 -0.97
N TYR A 19 11.25 -18.91 -0.87
CA TYR A 19 11.66 -17.67 -1.54
C TYR A 19 10.83 -16.46 -1.08
N SER A 20 10.25 -16.52 0.12
CA SER A 20 9.47 -15.43 0.70
C SER A 20 10.37 -14.23 0.99
N PHE A 21 10.14 -13.11 0.31
CA PHE A 21 10.93 -11.89 0.55
C PHE A 21 10.80 -11.44 2.02
N LYS A 22 9.61 -11.54 2.60
CA LYS A 22 9.34 -11.19 4.00
C LYS A 22 10.12 -12.07 4.98
N ARG A 23 10.21 -13.40 4.71
CA ARG A 23 10.76 -14.37 5.66
C ARG A 23 12.19 -14.77 5.36
N ASP A 24 12.55 -14.94 4.08
CA ASP A 24 13.86 -15.47 3.69
C ASP A 24 14.90 -14.36 3.42
N CYS A 25 14.44 -13.08 3.28
CA CYS A 25 15.29 -11.91 3.02
C CYS A 25 15.11 -10.87 4.13
N LEU A 26 15.41 -11.24 5.38
CA LEU A 26 15.31 -10.32 6.52
C LEU A 26 16.20 -9.09 6.33
N PRO A 27 15.85 -7.91 6.92
CA PRO A 27 16.68 -6.73 6.92
C PRO A 27 18.09 -7.02 7.46
N GLU A 28 19.07 -6.22 7.00
CA GLU A 28 20.44 -6.32 7.47
C GLU A 28 20.51 -6.13 8.99
N GLY A 29 21.23 -7.02 9.67
CA GLY A 29 21.35 -7.00 11.14
C GLY A 29 20.26 -7.77 11.89
N ALA A 30 19.14 -8.14 11.26
CA ALA A 30 18.12 -8.93 11.91
C ALA A 30 18.53 -10.42 11.99
N PRO A 31 18.52 -11.05 13.19
CA PRO A 31 18.78 -12.48 13.37
C PRO A 31 17.81 -13.36 12.57
N LYS A 32 18.26 -14.54 12.13
CA LYS A 32 17.45 -15.48 11.35
C LYS A 32 16.19 -15.99 12.08
N ASP A 33 16.19 -15.98 13.39
CA ASP A 33 15.09 -16.35 14.25
C ASP A 33 14.15 -15.19 14.61
N SER A 34 14.31 -14.04 13.95
CA SER A 34 13.44 -12.88 14.13
C SER A 34 12.03 -13.15 13.61
N LEU A 35 11.04 -12.63 14.32
CA LEU A 35 9.69 -12.47 13.78
C LEU A 35 9.70 -11.39 12.69
N SER A 36 8.96 -11.61 11.62
CA SER A 36 9.00 -10.75 10.44
C SER A 36 7.66 -10.02 10.22
N PHE A 37 7.65 -8.68 10.43
CA PHE A 37 6.49 -7.81 10.31
C PHE A 37 6.72 -6.59 9.41
N TRP A 38 7.81 -6.58 8.63
CA TRP A 38 8.25 -5.46 7.83
C TRP A 38 7.57 -5.37 6.45
N VAL A 39 7.56 -6.47 5.68
CA VAL A 39 6.95 -6.46 4.34
C VAL A 39 5.43 -6.39 4.44
N ALA A 40 4.83 -5.54 3.61
CA ALA A 40 3.39 -5.41 3.48
C ALA A 40 2.79 -6.51 2.58
N ASP A 41 2.89 -7.76 3.01
CA ASP A 41 2.10 -8.90 2.55
C ASP A 41 1.49 -9.62 3.77
N MET A 42 0.47 -10.45 3.56
CA MET A 42 -0.23 -11.10 4.66
C MET A 42 0.36 -12.49 4.93
N ASP A 43 0.29 -12.95 6.19
CA ASP A 43 0.64 -14.32 6.58
C ASP A 43 -0.60 -15.24 6.61
N PHE A 44 -1.64 -14.86 5.88
CA PHE A 44 -2.89 -15.60 5.74
C PHE A 44 -2.96 -16.33 4.40
N PRO A 45 -3.64 -17.50 4.34
CA PRO A 45 -3.96 -18.13 3.06
C PRO A 45 -4.83 -17.20 2.22
N CYS A 46 -4.66 -17.25 0.89
CA CYS A 46 -5.53 -16.56 -0.05
C CYS A 46 -6.96 -17.14 -0.01
N ALA A 47 -7.92 -16.40 -0.53
CA ALA A 47 -9.31 -16.87 -0.65
C ALA A 47 -9.41 -18.16 -1.47
N ASP A 48 -10.24 -19.12 -1.02
CA ASP A 48 -10.43 -20.42 -1.69
C ASP A 48 -10.73 -20.30 -3.19
N PRO A 49 -11.61 -19.37 -3.67
CA PRO A 49 -11.86 -19.20 -5.10
C PRO A 49 -10.62 -18.84 -5.91
N VAL A 50 -9.66 -18.12 -5.31
CA VAL A 50 -8.39 -17.78 -5.95
C VAL A 50 -7.53 -19.03 -6.11
N ILE A 51 -7.41 -19.84 -5.06
CA ILE A 51 -6.64 -21.08 -5.09
C ILE A 51 -7.23 -22.07 -6.11
N GLU A 52 -8.56 -22.20 -6.14
CA GLU A 52 -9.26 -23.02 -7.13
C GLU A 52 -9.01 -22.56 -8.56
N ALA A 53 -9.10 -21.27 -8.86
CA ALA A 53 -8.84 -20.71 -10.18
C ALA A 53 -7.38 -20.94 -10.62
N LEU A 54 -6.43 -20.84 -9.67
CA LEU A 54 -5.02 -21.15 -9.95
C LEU A 54 -4.82 -22.63 -10.31
N HIS A 55 -5.42 -23.57 -9.56
CA HIS A 55 -5.39 -25.01 -9.88
C HIS A 55 -5.97 -25.29 -11.27
N GLN A 56 -7.15 -24.74 -11.59
CA GLN A 56 -7.78 -24.89 -12.90
C GLN A 56 -6.89 -24.34 -14.02
N ARG A 57 -6.15 -23.26 -13.78
CA ARG A 57 -5.23 -22.68 -14.76
C ARG A 57 -3.98 -23.55 -14.94
N ILE A 58 -3.43 -24.09 -13.85
CA ILE A 58 -2.28 -25.01 -13.86
C ILE A 58 -2.60 -26.30 -14.63
N ASP A 59 -3.79 -26.86 -14.45
CA ASP A 59 -4.23 -28.11 -15.08
C ASP A 59 -4.36 -28.02 -16.60
N ARG A 60 -4.43 -26.80 -17.17
CA ARG A 60 -4.37 -26.60 -18.64
C ARG A 60 -2.98 -26.87 -19.23
N LYS A 61 -1.91 -26.88 -18.42
CA LYS A 61 -0.53 -27.25 -18.79
C LYS A 61 0.10 -26.43 -19.92
N ILE A 62 -0.47 -25.26 -20.26
CA ILE A 62 0.03 -24.35 -21.31
C ILE A 62 0.12 -22.95 -20.71
N TYR A 63 1.33 -22.37 -20.72
CA TYR A 63 1.67 -21.08 -20.10
C TYR A 63 2.26 -20.12 -21.13
N GLY A 64 1.57 -19.97 -22.29
CA GLY A 64 1.93 -19.02 -23.33
C GLY A 64 1.63 -17.57 -22.96
N TYR A 65 1.92 -16.67 -23.87
CA TYR A 65 1.63 -15.25 -23.72
C TYR A 65 0.14 -15.00 -23.46
N THR A 66 -0.14 -13.98 -22.64
CA THR A 66 -1.51 -13.69 -22.19
C THR A 66 -1.84 -12.21 -22.41
N ALA A 67 -2.99 -11.95 -23.02
CA ALA A 67 -3.49 -10.60 -23.21
C ALA A 67 -4.24 -10.13 -21.96
N TYR A 68 -3.86 -8.97 -21.42
CA TYR A 68 -4.58 -8.32 -20.33
C TYR A 68 -5.87 -7.67 -20.83
N ASP A 69 -5.84 -7.01 -21.99
CA ASP A 69 -7.03 -6.41 -22.59
C ASP A 69 -7.97 -7.49 -23.15
N ASN A 70 -8.82 -7.99 -22.26
CA ASN A 70 -9.89 -8.94 -22.60
C ASN A 70 -11.15 -8.66 -21.78
N GLN A 71 -12.30 -9.23 -22.20
CA GLN A 71 -13.59 -8.95 -21.60
C GLN A 71 -13.68 -9.40 -20.13
N ASP A 72 -13.16 -10.56 -19.79
CA ASP A 72 -13.24 -11.14 -18.46
C ASP A 72 -12.47 -10.30 -17.44
N VAL A 73 -11.29 -9.79 -17.82
CA VAL A 73 -10.50 -8.85 -16.99
C VAL A 73 -11.28 -7.56 -16.78
N TYR A 74 -11.79 -6.97 -17.86
CA TYR A 74 -12.56 -5.72 -17.75
C TYR A 74 -13.78 -5.89 -16.85
N GLU A 75 -14.57 -6.94 -17.02
CA GLU A 75 -15.75 -7.21 -16.20
C GLU A 75 -15.40 -7.43 -14.73
N ALA A 76 -14.33 -8.17 -14.44
CA ALA A 76 -13.88 -8.40 -13.09
C ALA A 76 -13.45 -7.10 -12.39
N VAL A 77 -12.60 -6.30 -13.06
CA VAL A 77 -12.09 -5.03 -12.52
C VAL A 77 -13.20 -4.00 -12.39
N SER A 78 -13.91 -3.69 -13.48
CA SER A 78 -14.97 -2.69 -13.48
C SER A 78 -16.12 -3.07 -12.56
N GLY A 79 -16.48 -4.36 -12.53
CA GLY A 79 -17.51 -4.89 -11.64
C GLY A 79 -17.14 -4.75 -10.15
N TRP A 80 -15.87 -5.00 -9.79
CA TRP A 80 -15.38 -4.81 -8.43
C TRP A 80 -15.51 -3.35 -7.98
N PHE A 81 -14.91 -2.43 -8.74
CA PHE A 81 -14.92 -1.00 -8.38
C PHE A 81 -16.32 -0.39 -8.42
N MET A 82 -17.17 -0.86 -9.30
CA MET A 82 -18.59 -0.46 -9.30
C MET A 82 -19.31 -0.92 -8.03
N ARG A 83 -19.12 -2.18 -7.59
CA ARG A 83 -19.78 -2.69 -6.37
C ARG A 83 -19.24 -2.02 -5.11
N GLN A 84 -17.93 -1.84 -5.00
CA GLN A 84 -17.33 -1.32 -3.78
C GLN A 84 -17.45 0.22 -3.64
N TYR A 85 -17.34 0.95 -4.75
CA TYR A 85 -17.19 2.41 -4.73
C TYR A 85 -18.19 3.17 -5.61
N GLY A 86 -19.04 2.49 -6.40
CA GLY A 86 -19.86 3.14 -7.43
C GLY A 86 -19.00 3.77 -8.55
N TRP A 87 -17.75 3.32 -8.68
CA TRP A 87 -16.82 3.86 -9.66
C TRP A 87 -16.96 3.12 -10.99
N LYS A 88 -17.43 3.86 -12.01
CA LYS A 88 -17.50 3.38 -13.39
C LYS A 88 -16.15 3.59 -14.06
N ILE A 89 -15.48 2.51 -14.41
CA ILE A 89 -14.25 2.50 -15.19
C ILE A 89 -14.62 2.14 -16.62
N GLU A 90 -14.15 2.91 -17.60
CA GLU A 90 -14.31 2.57 -19.02
C GLU A 90 -13.15 1.67 -19.46
N ARG A 91 -13.43 0.74 -20.39
CA ARG A 91 -12.42 -0.23 -20.84
C ARG A 91 -11.18 0.45 -21.41
N GLU A 92 -11.40 1.51 -22.17
CA GLU A 92 -10.35 2.28 -22.83
C GLU A 92 -9.44 3.05 -21.86
N GLU A 93 -9.87 3.24 -20.61
CA GLU A 93 -9.08 3.88 -19.55
C GLU A 93 -8.15 2.91 -18.82
N LEU A 94 -8.37 1.59 -19.00
CA LEU A 94 -7.67 0.56 -18.24
C LEU A 94 -6.36 0.14 -18.91
N SER A 95 -5.28 0.09 -18.15
CA SER A 95 -3.97 -0.45 -18.55
C SER A 95 -3.45 -1.43 -17.50
N PHE A 96 -2.56 -2.32 -17.93
CA PHE A 96 -1.84 -3.27 -17.09
C PHE A 96 -0.53 -2.68 -16.55
N SER A 97 -0.08 -3.20 -15.40
CA SER A 97 1.32 -3.16 -14.98
C SER A 97 1.63 -4.39 -14.08
N PRO A 98 2.89 -4.88 -14.05
CA PRO A 98 3.26 -6.00 -13.17
C PRO A 98 3.24 -5.63 -11.68
N GLY A 99 2.80 -4.43 -11.33
CA GLY A 99 2.64 -3.90 -9.97
C GLY A 99 2.52 -2.39 -9.99
N VAL A 100 2.03 -1.80 -8.89
CA VAL A 100 1.89 -0.34 -8.80
C VAL A 100 3.26 0.35 -8.77
N VAL A 101 4.27 -0.21 -8.09
CA VAL A 101 5.62 0.36 -8.07
C VAL A 101 6.28 0.43 -9.47
N PRO A 102 6.22 -0.61 -10.31
CA PRO A 102 6.59 -0.49 -11.73
C PRO A 102 5.76 0.55 -12.48
N ALA A 103 4.44 0.59 -12.28
CA ALA A 103 3.58 1.59 -12.91
C ALA A 103 4.03 3.02 -12.60
N LEU A 104 4.35 3.33 -11.34
CA LEU A 104 4.88 4.63 -10.95
C LEU A 104 6.16 4.97 -11.72
N ALA A 105 7.07 3.99 -11.88
CA ALA A 105 8.31 4.21 -12.62
C ALA A 105 8.08 4.55 -14.10
N PHE A 106 7.06 3.95 -14.74
CA PHE A 106 6.67 4.27 -16.12
C PHE A 106 5.94 5.61 -16.20
N LEU A 107 4.97 5.87 -15.31
CA LEU A 107 4.22 7.12 -15.28
C LEU A 107 5.13 8.33 -15.05
N ILE A 108 6.08 8.24 -14.12
CA ILE A 108 7.07 9.28 -13.88
C ILE A 108 7.84 9.60 -15.17
N ARG A 109 8.27 8.60 -15.92
CA ARG A 109 8.99 8.79 -17.18
C ARG A 109 8.10 9.29 -18.33
N ALA A 110 6.86 8.83 -18.37
CA ALA A 110 5.89 9.21 -19.40
C ALA A 110 5.45 10.69 -19.28
N LEU A 111 5.40 11.21 -18.05
CA LEU A 111 4.80 12.50 -17.75
C LEU A 111 5.79 13.62 -17.44
N THR A 112 7.09 13.30 -17.34
CA THR A 112 8.12 14.27 -16.91
C THR A 112 9.44 14.06 -17.63
N GLU A 113 10.29 15.09 -17.55
CA GLU A 113 11.67 15.07 -18.03
C GLU A 113 12.68 15.03 -16.87
N PRO A 114 13.93 14.58 -17.10
CA PRO A 114 15.00 14.67 -16.10
C PRO A 114 15.13 16.09 -15.53
N GLY A 115 15.25 16.19 -14.20
CA GLY A 115 15.30 17.47 -13.48
C GLY A 115 13.96 18.06 -13.08
N ASP A 116 12.83 17.55 -13.59
CA ASP A 116 11.50 17.95 -13.12
C ASP A 116 11.27 17.57 -11.66
N GLY A 117 10.47 18.36 -10.94
CA GLY A 117 10.05 18.11 -9.58
C GLY A 117 8.73 17.31 -9.52
N ILE A 118 8.65 16.36 -8.60
CA ILE A 118 7.44 15.61 -8.30
C ILE A 118 7.17 15.71 -6.80
N ILE A 119 5.97 16.15 -6.44
CA ILE A 119 5.57 16.34 -5.05
C ILE A 119 5.15 15.00 -4.46
N ILE A 120 5.59 14.72 -3.22
CA ILE A 120 5.14 13.62 -2.37
C ILE A 120 4.90 14.12 -0.94
N GLN A 121 4.14 13.38 -0.13
CA GLN A 121 3.71 13.80 1.21
C GLN A 121 4.29 12.88 2.29
N ARG A 122 5.54 13.19 2.73
CA ARG A 122 6.20 12.38 3.79
C ARG A 122 5.59 12.61 5.17
N PRO A 123 5.64 11.57 6.06
CA PRO A 123 6.20 10.24 5.83
C PRO A 123 5.32 9.47 4.84
N VAL A 124 5.91 8.87 3.82
CA VAL A 124 5.19 8.15 2.77
C VAL A 124 6.00 6.97 2.26
N TYR A 125 5.36 6.03 1.64
CA TYR A 125 5.94 4.83 1.05
C TYR A 125 7.23 5.13 0.28
N TYR A 126 8.35 4.69 0.83
CA TYR A 126 9.70 5.05 0.38
C TYR A 126 9.99 4.76 -1.11
N PRO A 127 9.39 3.76 -1.78
CA PRO A 127 9.57 3.58 -3.21
C PRO A 127 9.15 4.78 -4.07
N PHE A 128 8.29 5.69 -3.59
CA PHE A 128 8.01 6.93 -4.33
C PHE A 128 9.28 7.73 -4.52
N THR A 129 10.02 7.98 -3.43
CA THR A 129 11.34 8.64 -3.48
C THR A 129 12.28 7.94 -4.45
N ILE A 130 12.45 6.61 -4.28
CA ILE A 130 13.38 5.81 -5.08
C ILE A 130 13.05 5.88 -6.58
N LYS A 131 11.74 5.80 -6.96
CA LYS A 131 11.35 5.81 -8.37
C LYS A 131 11.49 7.20 -9.00
N ILE A 132 11.26 8.27 -8.24
CA ILE A 132 11.48 9.64 -8.68
C ILE A 132 12.98 9.89 -8.93
N GLU A 133 13.83 9.58 -7.96
CA GLU A 133 15.27 9.81 -8.04
C GLU A 133 15.95 8.94 -9.10
N ASN A 134 15.63 7.65 -9.16
CA ASN A 134 16.16 6.72 -10.17
C ASN A 134 15.69 7.08 -11.61
N ALA A 135 14.68 7.88 -11.74
CA ALA A 135 14.27 8.44 -13.02
C ALA A 135 15.02 9.76 -13.36
N GLY A 136 15.91 10.26 -12.49
CA GLY A 136 16.59 11.54 -12.64
C GLY A 136 15.69 12.75 -12.36
N ARG A 137 14.58 12.56 -11.64
CA ARG A 137 13.65 13.60 -11.22
C ARG A 137 13.95 14.02 -9.79
N ARG A 138 13.42 15.17 -9.37
CA ARG A 138 13.62 15.70 -8.02
C ARG A 138 12.40 15.40 -7.15
N VAL A 139 12.64 14.88 -5.97
CA VAL A 139 11.62 14.79 -4.92
C VAL A 139 11.36 16.18 -4.36
N VAL A 140 10.09 16.57 -4.33
CA VAL A 140 9.61 17.80 -3.69
C VAL A 140 8.72 17.38 -2.52
N ASN A 141 9.25 17.49 -1.30
CA ASN A 141 8.52 17.04 -0.13
C ASN A 141 7.49 18.08 0.33
N ASN A 142 6.23 17.68 0.46
CA ASN A 142 5.17 18.40 1.16
C ASN A 142 4.87 17.61 2.45
N PRO A 143 5.57 17.88 3.57
CA PRO A 143 5.45 17.05 4.75
C PRO A 143 4.03 17.11 5.32
N LEU A 144 3.52 15.95 5.71
CA LEU A 144 2.28 15.87 6.48
C LEU A 144 2.49 16.51 7.85
N ILE A 145 1.46 17.16 8.37
CA ILE A 145 1.47 17.70 9.71
C ILE A 145 1.01 16.60 10.68
N HIS A 146 1.89 16.22 11.61
CA HIS A 146 1.55 15.31 12.70
C HIS A 146 0.79 16.09 13.78
N ASP A 147 -0.42 15.67 14.08
CA ASP A 147 -1.32 16.33 15.02
C ASP A 147 -1.78 15.31 16.09
N GLY A 148 -0.97 15.16 17.11
CA GLY A 148 -1.19 14.17 18.18
C GLY A 148 -1.03 12.73 17.68
N ASN A 149 -2.14 12.05 17.44
CA ASN A 149 -2.16 10.66 16.93
C ASN A 149 -2.66 10.54 15.49
N THR A 150 -2.82 11.67 14.78
CA THR A 150 -3.25 11.68 13.38
C THR A 150 -2.36 12.55 12.52
N TYR A 151 -2.58 12.50 11.21
CA TYR A 151 -1.84 13.29 10.21
C TYR A 151 -2.82 14.04 9.33
N ARG A 152 -2.44 15.22 8.87
CA ARG A 152 -3.21 16.04 7.92
C ARG A 152 -2.32 16.61 6.84
N MET A 153 -2.87 16.93 5.69
CA MET A 153 -2.15 17.60 4.60
C MET A 153 -1.86 19.05 4.96
N ASP A 154 -0.66 19.54 4.61
CA ASP A 154 -0.33 20.95 4.64
C ASP A 154 -0.64 21.59 3.28
N TYR A 155 -1.84 22.13 3.15
CA TYR A 155 -2.30 22.75 1.90
C TYR A 155 -1.62 24.10 1.61
N ILE A 156 -1.11 24.80 2.64
CA ILE A 156 -0.38 26.06 2.46
C ILE A 156 0.97 25.77 1.80
N ASP A 157 1.72 24.84 2.37
CA ASP A 157 2.99 24.41 1.81
C ASP A 157 2.82 23.72 0.44
N LEU A 158 1.73 22.91 0.29
CA LEU A 158 1.40 22.30 -1.00
C LEU A 158 1.20 23.35 -2.09
N GLU A 159 0.42 24.41 -1.81
CA GLU A 159 0.16 25.46 -2.76
C GLU A 159 1.45 26.17 -3.20
N GLU A 160 2.35 26.48 -2.25
CA GLU A 160 3.64 27.10 -2.58
C GLU A 160 4.48 26.22 -3.53
N LYS A 161 4.46 24.91 -3.32
CA LYS A 161 5.17 23.95 -4.18
C LYS A 161 4.54 23.81 -5.57
N LEU A 162 3.20 23.85 -5.64
CA LEU A 162 2.47 23.77 -6.91
C LEU A 162 2.66 25.01 -7.80
N LYS A 163 2.94 26.20 -7.22
CA LYS A 163 3.26 27.43 -7.96
C LYS A 163 4.51 27.29 -8.84
N ASN A 164 5.46 26.45 -8.43
CA ASN A 164 6.68 26.26 -9.20
C ASN A 164 6.39 25.48 -10.50
N PRO A 165 6.66 26.06 -11.68
CA PRO A 165 6.38 25.41 -12.96
C PRO A 165 7.27 24.19 -13.23
N GLN A 166 8.41 24.06 -12.53
CA GLN A 166 9.26 22.87 -12.61
C GLN A 166 8.69 21.67 -11.86
N ASN A 167 7.77 21.88 -10.92
CA ASN A 167 7.05 20.80 -10.25
C ASN A 167 5.85 20.43 -11.12
N LYS A 168 5.84 19.21 -11.66
CA LYS A 168 4.90 18.80 -12.72
C LYS A 168 3.60 18.22 -12.17
N GLY A 169 3.66 17.59 -11.01
CA GLY A 169 2.51 16.98 -10.38
C GLY A 169 2.83 16.41 -9.00
N ILE A 170 1.89 15.66 -8.49
CA ILE A 170 1.95 15.02 -7.18
C ILE A 170 1.64 13.53 -7.26
N ILE A 171 2.33 12.72 -6.47
CA ILE A 171 1.98 11.34 -6.18
C ILE A 171 1.41 11.30 -4.77
N ILE A 172 0.15 10.90 -4.63
CA ILE A 172 -0.52 10.72 -3.34
C ILE A 172 -0.68 9.24 -3.01
N CYS A 173 -0.72 8.91 -1.73
CA CYS A 173 -1.03 7.58 -1.21
C CYS A 173 -2.40 7.62 -0.52
N SER A 174 -3.38 6.83 -0.98
CA SER A 174 -4.76 6.87 -0.46
C SER A 174 -5.40 5.47 -0.48
N PRO A 175 -5.57 4.80 0.65
CA PRO A 175 -5.13 5.11 2.02
C PRO A 175 -3.62 5.27 2.17
N HIS A 176 -3.19 6.11 3.13
CA HIS A 176 -1.81 6.57 3.24
C HIS A 176 -0.93 5.63 4.07
N ASN A 177 0.07 5.03 3.44
CA ASN A 177 1.12 4.24 4.08
C ASN A 177 2.37 5.13 4.34
N PRO A 178 2.89 5.23 5.58
CA PRO A 178 2.68 4.32 6.71
C PRO A 178 1.62 4.78 7.74
N VAL A 179 1.14 6.01 7.69
CA VAL A 179 0.40 6.66 8.78
C VAL A 179 -1.04 6.16 8.97
N GLY A 180 -1.56 5.36 8.03
CA GLY A 180 -2.87 4.74 8.13
C GLY A 180 -4.07 5.65 7.86
N ARG A 181 -3.87 6.89 7.35
CA ARG A 181 -4.97 7.80 7.03
C ARG A 181 -5.80 7.32 5.83
N VAL A 182 -7.11 7.45 5.96
CA VAL A 182 -8.08 7.43 4.86
C VAL A 182 -8.54 8.86 4.64
N TRP A 183 -8.12 9.47 3.52
CA TRP A 183 -8.45 10.86 3.24
C TRP A 183 -9.95 11.02 2.97
N THR A 184 -10.56 12.03 3.57
CA THR A 184 -11.96 12.37 3.32
C THR A 184 -12.17 12.95 1.92
N GLU A 185 -13.39 12.94 1.42
CA GLU A 185 -13.72 13.54 0.14
C GLU A 185 -13.35 15.02 0.11
N ASP A 186 -13.57 15.77 1.20
CA ASP A 186 -13.25 17.19 1.29
C ASP A 186 -11.72 17.42 1.25
N GLU A 187 -10.93 16.61 1.96
CA GLU A 187 -9.46 16.69 1.91
C GLU A 187 -8.93 16.43 0.49
N LEU A 188 -9.45 15.40 -0.18
CA LEU A 188 -9.07 15.08 -1.56
C LEU A 188 -9.50 16.17 -2.53
N ARG A 189 -10.70 16.73 -2.38
CA ARG A 189 -11.22 17.81 -3.23
C ARG A 189 -10.36 19.06 -3.10
N GLN A 190 -9.98 19.43 -1.88
CA GLN A 190 -9.10 20.58 -1.65
C GLN A 190 -7.72 20.39 -2.32
N LEU A 191 -7.15 19.18 -2.27
CA LEU A 191 -5.91 18.85 -2.97
C LEU A 191 -6.09 18.98 -4.49
N VAL A 192 -7.18 18.43 -5.04
CA VAL A 192 -7.47 18.50 -6.47
C VAL A 192 -7.66 19.93 -6.93
N ASP A 193 -8.38 20.77 -6.18
CA ASP A 193 -8.62 22.17 -6.53
C ASP A 193 -7.30 22.96 -6.62
N LEU A 194 -6.34 22.69 -5.73
CA LEU A 194 -5.01 23.26 -5.81
C LEU A 194 -4.25 22.76 -7.06
N CYS A 195 -4.28 21.46 -7.33
CA CYS A 195 -3.64 20.90 -8.54
C CYS A 195 -4.28 21.48 -9.82
N LYS A 196 -5.60 21.60 -9.86
CA LYS A 196 -6.35 22.20 -10.97
C LYS A 196 -5.99 23.67 -11.19
N LYS A 197 -5.86 24.45 -10.11
CA LYS A 197 -5.46 25.86 -10.14
C LYS A 197 -4.10 26.07 -10.84
N TYR A 198 -3.17 25.12 -10.63
CA TYR A 198 -1.81 25.21 -11.19
C TYR A 198 -1.57 24.24 -12.36
N ASN A 199 -2.62 23.60 -12.88
CA ASN A 199 -2.58 22.63 -13.99
C ASN A 199 -1.55 21.52 -13.77
N LYS A 200 -1.64 20.80 -12.64
CA LYS A 200 -0.73 19.73 -12.24
C LYS A 200 -1.43 18.37 -12.27
N TRP A 201 -0.77 17.36 -12.84
CA TRP A 201 -1.30 16.00 -12.80
C TRP A 201 -1.21 15.40 -11.39
N ILE A 202 -2.05 14.40 -11.13
CA ILE A 202 -2.10 13.64 -9.87
C ILE A 202 -2.01 12.16 -10.21
N ILE A 203 -1.03 11.46 -9.62
CA ILE A 203 -1.01 10.00 -9.57
C ILE A 203 -1.50 9.59 -8.18
N SER A 204 -2.61 8.86 -8.12
CA SER A 204 -3.20 8.36 -6.88
C SER A 204 -2.85 6.88 -6.72
N ASP A 205 -1.96 6.57 -5.79
CA ASP A 205 -1.70 5.19 -5.38
C ASP A 205 -2.80 4.74 -4.42
N GLU A 206 -3.76 3.97 -4.94
CA GLU A 206 -4.93 3.47 -4.23
C GLU A 206 -4.84 1.96 -3.95
N ILE A 207 -3.63 1.41 -3.91
CA ILE A 207 -3.38 -0.03 -3.73
C ILE A 207 -3.98 -0.59 -2.42
N HIS A 208 -4.24 0.25 -1.43
CA HIS A 208 -4.83 -0.10 -0.15
C HIS A 208 -6.33 0.23 -0.04
N CYS A 209 -6.98 0.62 -1.14
CA CYS A 209 -8.37 1.13 -1.14
C CYS A 209 -9.38 0.24 -0.40
N ASP A 210 -9.29 -1.07 -0.57
CA ASP A 210 -10.21 -2.05 0.02
C ASP A 210 -9.94 -2.35 1.52
N LEU A 211 -8.83 -1.83 2.07
CA LEU A 211 -8.35 -2.17 3.40
C LEU A 211 -8.63 -1.04 4.41
N THR A 212 -9.85 -0.55 4.41
CA THR A 212 -10.32 0.45 5.38
C THR A 212 -10.88 -0.21 6.65
N ARG A 213 -10.78 0.52 7.78
CA ARG A 213 -11.35 0.07 9.07
C ARG A 213 -12.87 0.22 9.06
N LYS A 214 -13.52 -0.49 9.98
CA LYS A 214 -14.98 -0.42 10.13
C LYS A 214 -15.46 1.03 10.30
N GLY A 215 -16.38 1.45 9.46
CA GLY A 215 -16.92 2.81 9.44
C GLY A 215 -16.12 3.83 8.61
N MET A 216 -14.94 3.48 8.13
CA MET A 216 -14.16 4.29 7.20
C MET A 216 -14.51 3.93 5.76
N LYS A 217 -14.53 4.94 4.88
CA LYS A 217 -14.82 4.77 3.46
C LYS A 217 -13.69 5.37 2.64
N HIS A 218 -13.12 4.57 1.75
CA HIS A 218 -12.22 5.08 0.72
C HIS A 218 -13.01 5.82 -0.37
N HIS A 219 -12.43 6.90 -0.86
CA HIS A 219 -12.97 7.71 -1.95
C HIS A 219 -11.98 7.65 -3.12
N PRO A 220 -12.26 6.86 -4.19
CA PRO A 220 -11.41 6.85 -5.38
C PRO A 220 -11.32 8.26 -5.97
N LEU A 221 -10.10 8.74 -6.22
CA LEU A 221 -9.88 10.13 -6.60
C LEU A 221 -10.61 10.51 -7.90
N LEU A 222 -10.71 9.58 -8.85
CA LEU A 222 -11.46 9.77 -10.10
C LEU A 222 -12.97 9.93 -9.90
N THR A 223 -13.53 9.45 -8.77
CA THR A 223 -14.95 9.69 -8.41
C THR A 223 -15.13 11.02 -7.68
N VAL A 224 -14.10 11.45 -6.93
CA VAL A 224 -14.11 12.74 -6.21
C VAL A 224 -14.05 13.91 -7.18
N ALA A 225 -13.26 13.80 -8.25
CA ALA A 225 -13.01 14.90 -9.16
C ALA A 225 -13.19 14.50 -10.65
N PRO A 226 -14.41 14.15 -11.08
CA PRO A 226 -14.67 13.76 -12.46
C PRO A 226 -14.45 14.89 -13.47
N ASP A 227 -14.52 16.15 -13.03
CA ASP A 227 -14.25 17.35 -13.81
C ASP A 227 -12.75 17.64 -14.02
N TYR A 228 -11.86 16.87 -13.37
CA TYR A 228 -10.41 16.96 -13.53
C TYR A 228 -9.79 15.60 -13.93
N LYS A 229 -10.60 14.61 -14.31
CA LYS A 229 -10.18 13.24 -14.57
C LYS A 229 -9.03 13.09 -15.57
N ASP A 230 -8.93 13.97 -16.55
CA ASP A 230 -7.86 13.93 -17.57
C ASP A 230 -6.46 14.26 -17.01
N GLN A 231 -6.37 14.73 -15.77
CA GLN A 231 -5.11 14.99 -15.07
C GLN A 231 -4.90 14.01 -13.89
N ILE A 232 -5.79 13.03 -13.71
CA ILE A 232 -5.72 12.05 -12.63
C ILE A 232 -5.46 10.67 -13.19
N ILE A 233 -4.53 9.95 -12.56
CA ILE A 233 -4.22 8.56 -12.85
C ILE A 233 -4.39 7.79 -11.53
N ALA A 234 -5.21 6.74 -11.52
CA ALA A 234 -5.39 5.89 -10.35
C ALA A 234 -4.67 4.55 -10.52
N CYS A 235 -3.88 4.17 -9.53
CA CYS A 235 -3.13 2.92 -9.48
C CYS A 235 -3.74 1.99 -8.45
N THR A 236 -4.31 0.87 -8.88
CA THR A 236 -4.96 -0.13 -8.03
C THR A 236 -4.42 -1.52 -8.28
N ALA A 237 -4.60 -2.44 -7.35
CA ALA A 237 -4.19 -3.84 -7.54
C ALA A 237 -4.89 -4.77 -6.55
N PRO A 238 -5.10 -6.05 -6.89
CA PRO A 238 -5.60 -7.05 -5.94
C PRO A 238 -4.53 -7.48 -4.92
N SER A 239 -3.28 -7.05 -5.10
CA SER A 239 -2.10 -7.53 -4.39
C SER A 239 -2.15 -7.32 -2.88
N LYS A 240 -2.65 -6.18 -2.41
CA LYS A 240 -2.80 -5.90 -0.98
C LYS A 240 -4.14 -6.41 -0.45
N THR A 241 -5.20 -6.22 -1.22
CA THR A 241 -6.57 -6.63 -0.87
C THR A 241 -6.67 -8.13 -0.63
N PHE A 242 -6.06 -8.96 -1.50
CA PHE A 242 -6.22 -10.41 -1.53
C PHE A 242 -4.91 -11.19 -1.34
N ASN A 243 -3.86 -10.53 -0.84
CA ASN A 243 -2.54 -11.15 -0.63
C ASN A 243 -1.92 -11.75 -1.91
N LEU A 244 -2.00 -11.04 -3.03
CA LEU A 244 -1.59 -11.50 -4.36
C LEU A 244 -0.36 -10.77 -4.90
N ALA A 245 0.51 -10.22 -4.05
CA ALA A 245 1.67 -9.44 -4.50
C ALA A 245 2.60 -10.23 -5.45
N GLY A 246 2.80 -11.52 -5.18
CA GLY A 246 3.61 -12.40 -6.02
C GLY A 246 3.02 -12.71 -7.40
N MET A 247 1.73 -12.40 -7.64
CA MET A 247 1.07 -12.57 -8.94
C MET A 247 1.39 -11.45 -9.93
N GLN A 248 2.02 -10.38 -9.49
CA GLN A 248 2.52 -9.27 -10.31
C GLN A 248 1.50 -8.75 -11.32
N ILE A 249 0.34 -8.35 -10.81
CA ILE A 249 -0.76 -7.79 -11.61
C ILE A 249 -1.35 -6.58 -10.92
N SER A 250 -1.57 -5.50 -11.69
CA SER A 250 -2.21 -4.28 -11.23
C SER A 250 -3.01 -3.62 -12.33
N ASN A 251 -3.95 -2.77 -11.95
CA ASN A 251 -4.86 -2.06 -12.82
C ASN A 251 -4.56 -0.57 -12.73
N ILE A 252 -4.20 0.05 -13.85
CA ILE A 252 -3.87 1.46 -13.93
C ILE A 252 -4.97 2.14 -14.75
N VAL A 253 -5.70 3.04 -14.13
CA VAL A 253 -6.81 3.75 -14.77
C VAL A 253 -6.33 5.12 -15.21
N ILE A 254 -6.28 5.33 -16.53
CA ILE A 254 -5.73 6.53 -17.18
C ILE A 254 -6.77 7.09 -18.15
N PRO A 255 -7.63 8.02 -17.73
CA PRO A 255 -8.66 8.62 -18.60
C PRO A 255 -8.08 9.44 -19.75
N ASN A 256 -6.93 10.09 -19.54
CA ASN A 256 -6.25 10.88 -20.57
C ASN A 256 -5.60 9.97 -21.62
N LYS A 257 -6.10 10.03 -22.85
CA LYS A 257 -5.62 9.18 -23.96
C LYS A 257 -4.15 9.39 -24.30
N GLU A 258 -3.63 10.62 -24.18
CA GLU A 258 -2.22 10.91 -24.45
C GLU A 258 -1.32 10.31 -23.36
N TYR A 259 -1.70 10.46 -22.09
CA TYR A 259 -0.97 9.85 -20.97
C TYR A 259 -0.97 8.33 -21.06
N LYS A 260 -2.14 7.76 -21.38
CA LYS A 260 -2.27 6.32 -21.59
C LYS A 260 -1.38 5.82 -22.72
N ALA A 261 -1.40 6.48 -23.87
CA ALA A 261 -0.57 6.09 -25.01
C ALA A 261 0.93 6.13 -24.68
N LYS A 262 1.39 7.15 -23.93
CA LYS A 262 2.79 7.23 -23.46
C LYS A 262 3.13 6.11 -22.46
N PHE A 263 2.20 5.80 -21.55
CA PHE A 263 2.38 4.72 -20.58
C PHE A 263 2.45 3.36 -21.26
N ASP A 264 1.47 3.05 -22.13
CA ASP A 264 1.39 1.78 -22.83
C ASP A 264 2.59 1.59 -23.77
N PHE A 265 3.06 2.64 -24.46
CA PHE A 265 4.28 2.60 -25.26
C PHE A 265 5.52 2.18 -24.47
N LEU A 266 5.70 2.73 -23.26
CA LEU A 266 6.80 2.31 -22.40
C LEU A 266 6.64 0.86 -21.94
N LEU A 267 5.44 0.47 -21.54
CA LEU A 267 5.17 -0.88 -21.05
C LEU A 267 5.37 -1.95 -22.14
N ASP A 268 4.73 -1.76 -23.29
CA ASP A 268 4.67 -2.76 -24.37
C ASP A 268 5.87 -2.63 -25.31
N ASP A 269 6.05 -1.48 -25.97
CA ASP A 269 7.03 -1.31 -27.06
C ASP A 269 8.47 -1.22 -26.53
N CYS A 270 8.67 -0.54 -25.38
CA CYS A 270 10.02 -0.38 -24.86
C CYS A 270 10.47 -1.54 -23.98
N PHE A 271 9.58 -2.10 -23.14
CA PHE A 271 9.93 -3.12 -22.15
C PHE A 271 9.31 -4.51 -22.42
N GLY A 272 8.34 -4.62 -23.32
CA GLY A 272 7.71 -5.90 -23.71
C GLY A 272 7.03 -6.63 -22.56
N LEU A 273 6.44 -5.88 -21.61
CA LEU A 273 5.83 -6.45 -20.42
C LEU A 273 4.41 -6.93 -20.69
N MET A 274 4.14 -8.16 -20.34
CA MET A 274 2.83 -8.80 -20.47
C MET A 274 2.37 -9.39 -19.13
N ALA A 275 1.07 -9.44 -18.92
CA ALA A 275 0.50 -10.05 -17.73
C ALA A 275 0.73 -11.57 -17.71
N ALA A 276 1.09 -12.10 -16.55
CA ALA A 276 1.23 -13.53 -16.36
C ALA A 276 -0.15 -14.22 -16.30
N PRO A 277 -0.31 -15.41 -16.90
CA PRO A 277 -1.60 -16.11 -16.96
C PRO A 277 -2.15 -16.44 -15.56
N LEU A 278 -1.30 -16.77 -14.58
CA LEU A 278 -1.71 -17.03 -13.22
C LEU A 278 -2.17 -15.74 -12.52
N GLY A 279 -1.52 -14.62 -12.79
CA GLY A 279 -1.93 -13.31 -12.27
C GLY A 279 -3.32 -12.91 -12.72
N ILE A 280 -3.63 -13.07 -14.02
CA ILE A 280 -4.98 -12.80 -14.55
C ILE A 280 -6.02 -13.70 -13.90
N SER A 281 -5.76 -15.02 -13.83
CA SER A 281 -6.72 -15.97 -13.23
C SER A 281 -6.98 -15.66 -11.76
N ALA A 282 -5.92 -15.34 -10.99
CA ALA A 282 -6.03 -14.97 -9.59
C ALA A 282 -6.82 -13.68 -9.39
N MET A 283 -6.56 -12.64 -10.20
CA MET A 283 -7.23 -11.35 -10.12
C MET A 283 -8.72 -11.47 -10.45
N ILE A 284 -9.09 -12.16 -11.52
CA ILE A 284 -10.50 -12.36 -11.90
C ILE A 284 -11.23 -13.08 -10.78
N ALA A 285 -10.68 -14.17 -10.24
CA ALA A 285 -11.31 -14.91 -9.17
C ALA A 285 -11.44 -14.08 -7.88
N ALA A 286 -10.42 -13.31 -7.53
CA ALA A 286 -10.42 -12.44 -6.36
C ALA A 286 -11.50 -11.37 -6.44
N TYR A 287 -11.57 -10.62 -7.54
CA TYR A 287 -12.56 -9.55 -7.73
C TYR A 287 -13.98 -10.07 -7.94
N THR A 288 -14.16 -11.30 -8.43
CA THR A 288 -15.50 -11.88 -8.66
C THR A 288 -16.04 -12.58 -7.41
N HIS A 289 -15.19 -13.24 -6.63
CA HIS A 289 -15.62 -14.16 -5.57
C HIS A 289 -14.91 -13.95 -4.22
N GLY A 290 -13.99 -12.98 -4.09
CA GLY A 290 -13.18 -12.80 -2.89
C GLY A 290 -13.80 -11.96 -1.77
N GLU A 291 -14.99 -11.38 -1.98
CA GLU A 291 -15.58 -10.38 -1.08
C GLU A 291 -15.81 -10.92 0.35
N GLU A 292 -16.32 -12.15 0.50
CA GLU A 292 -16.53 -12.80 1.81
C GLU A 292 -15.20 -12.97 2.57
N TRP A 293 -14.13 -13.32 1.87
CA TRP A 293 -12.80 -13.46 2.46
C TRP A 293 -12.28 -12.09 2.92
N LEU A 294 -12.45 -11.07 2.08
CA LEU A 294 -12.02 -9.70 2.39
C LEU A 294 -12.71 -9.17 3.65
N ASP A 295 -14.02 -9.37 3.77
CA ASP A 295 -14.76 -8.91 4.96
C ASP A 295 -14.24 -9.57 6.23
N GLN A 296 -14.00 -10.90 6.20
CA GLN A 296 -13.49 -11.63 7.36
C GLN A 296 -12.05 -11.27 7.70
N VAL A 297 -11.16 -11.08 6.71
CA VAL A 297 -9.77 -10.68 6.97
C VAL A 297 -9.69 -9.26 7.52
N ARG A 298 -10.55 -8.34 7.06
CA ARG A 298 -10.65 -6.98 7.60
C ARG A 298 -11.06 -7.00 9.08
N GLU A 299 -12.09 -7.78 9.43
CA GLU A 299 -12.51 -7.96 10.83
C GLU A 299 -11.38 -8.50 11.70
N TYR A 300 -10.66 -9.51 11.21
CA TYR A 300 -9.53 -10.10 11.94
C TYR A 300 -8.38 -9.10 12.14
N ILE A 301 -8.07 -8.29 11.12
CA ILE A 301 -7.06 -7.22 11.21
C ILE A 301 -7.51 -6.13 12.19
N ASP A 302 -8.79 -5.73 12.17
CA ASP A 302 -9.34 -4.75 13.12
C ASP A 302 -9.17 -5.22 14.56
N GLU A 303 -9.42 -6.51 14.84
CA GLU A 303 -9.18 -7.09 16.15
C GLU A 303 -7.69 -7.14 16.52
N ASN A 304 -6.77 -7.38 15.57
CA ASN A 304 -5.34 -7.33 15.81
C ASN A 304 -4.89 -5.92 16.19
N ILE A 305 -5.38 -4.91 15.49
CA ILE A 305 -5.09 -3.50 15.78
C ILE A 305 -5.63 -3.10 17.16
N ALA A 306 -6.86 -3.50 17.49
CA ALA A 306 -7.44 -3.25 18.80
C ALA A 306 -6.63 -3.91 19.93
N TYR A 307 -6.19 -5.16 19.73
CA TYR A 307 -5.33 -5.85 20.70
C TYR A 307 -4.02 -5.07 20.94
N VAL A 308 -3.35 -4.61 19.88
CA VAL A 308 -2.11 -3.83 20.01
C VAL A 308 -2.36 -2.53 20.74
N HIS A 309 -3.45 -1.81 20.41
CA HIS A 309 -3.83 -0.58 21.10
C HIS A 309 -3.99 -0.81 22.60
N ASP A 310 -4.76 -1.84 23.02
CA ASP A 310 -4.96 -2.16 24.44
C ASP A 310 -3.65 -2.60 25.11
N PHE A 311 -2.81 -3.34 24.41
CA PHE A 311 -1.50 -3.76 24.92
C PHE A 311 -0.60 -2.58 25.19
N LEU A 312 -0.54 -1.60 24.27
CA LEU A 312 0.24 -0.38 24.41
C LEU A 312 -0.25 0.43 25.62
N GLN A 313 -1.55 0.69 25.73
CA GLN A 313 -2.11 1.43 26.85
C GLN A 313 -1.78 0.81 28.21
N LYS A 314 -1.78 -0.52 28.28
CA LYS A 314 -1.54 -1.24 29.53
C LYS A 314 -0.06 -1.34 29.89
N ASN A 315 0.81 -1.59 28.90
CA ASN A 315 2.19 -2.02 29.15
C ASN A 315 3.23 -1.00 28.69
N MET A 316 2.92 -0.17 27.69
CA MET A 316 3.81 0.83 27.09
C MET A 316 3.06 2.13 26.77
N PRO A 317 2.48 2.82 27.78
CA PRO A 317 1.58 3.96 27.54
C PRO A 317 2.26 5.17 26.88
N GLU A 318 3.59 5.22 26.87
CA GLU A 318 4.36 6.28 26.22
C GLU A 318 4.60 6.01 24.71
N VAL A 319 4.37 4.78 24.23
CA VAL A 319 4.34 4.48 22.79
C VAL A 319 2.96 4.83 22.26
N THR A 320 2.89 5.79 21.36
CA THR A 320 1.63 6.19 20.74
C THR A 320 1.45 5.53 19.38
N MET A 321 0.22 5.12 19.07
CA MET A 321 -0.15 4.57 17.79
C MET A 321 -0.98 5.60 17.02
N SER A 322 -0.62 5.84 15.75
CA SER A 322 -1.44 6.67 14.88
C SER A 322 -2.83 6.07 14.68
N ASP A 323 -3.83 6.95 14.51
CA ASP A 323 -5.20 6.55 14.20
C ASP A 323 -5.23 5.82 12.85
N THR A 324 -5.22 4.47 12.92
CA THR A 324 -5.13 3.60 11.75
C THR A 324 -6.52 3.43 11.13
N GLN A 325 -6.86 4.29 10.18
CA GLN A 325 -8.14 4.30 9.47
C GLN A 325 -8.16 3.33 8.27
N GLY A 326 -7.01 3.03 7.71
CA GLY A 326 -6.84 2.14 6.56
C GLY A 326 -5.50 1.41 6.56
N THR A 327 -5.31 0.53 5.58
CA THR A 327 -4.20 -0.43 5.47
C THR A 327 -4.28 -1.53 6.55
N TYR A 328 -3.34 -2.45 6.56
CA TYR A 328 -3.09 -3.38 7.68
C TYR A 328 -1.76 -3.09 8.37
N LEU A 329 -1.32 -1.83 8.27
CA LEU A 329 -0.03 -1.37 8.80
C LEU A 329 -0.31 -0.37 9.91
N ILE A 330 0.26 -0.58 11.08
CA ILE A 330 0.21 0.39 12.17
C ILE A 330 1.51 1.18 12.22
N TRP A 331 1.41 2.42 12.69
CA TRP A 331 2.51 3.36 12.79
C TRP A 331 2.69 3.77 14.24
N LEU A 332 3.80 3.36 14.85
CA LEU A 332 4.08 3.51 16.27
C LEU A 332 5.19 4.52 16.51
N ASP A 333 4.96 5.46 17.42
CA ASP A 333 5.90 6.47 17.88
C ASP A 333 6.65 5.99 19.12
N PHE A 334 7.93 5.69 18.98
CA PHE A 334 8.82 5.25 20.06
C PHE A 334 9.71 6.37 20.61
N ARG A 335 9.55 7.64 20.18
CA ARG A 335 10.41 8.76 20.54
C ARG A 335 10.51 9.02 22.04
N ALA A 336 9.48 8.65 22.81
CA ALA A 336 9.52 8.71 24.26
C ALA A 336 10.52 7.71 24.87
N TYR A 337 10.80 6.60 24.19
CA TYR A 337 11.76 5.59 24.66
C TYR A 337 13.13 5.73 23.99
N CYS A 338 13.19 6.06 22.72
CA CYS A 338 14.42 6.16 21.96
C CYS A 338 14.31 7.19 20.84
N ASN A 339 15.09 8.28 20.94
CA ASN A 339 15.14 9.32 19.90
C ASN A 339 16.25 9.09 18.84
N ASP A 340 17.01 8.01 18.96
CA ASP A 340 18.08 7.65 18.04
C ASP A 340 17.57 6.48 17.17
N GLU A 341 17.36 6.73 15.89
CA GLU A 341 16.80 5.76 14.95
C GLU A 341 17.64 4.49 14.84
N LYS A 342 18.98 4.60 14.91
CA LYS A 342 19.87 3.44 14.80
C LYS A 342 19.90 2.60 16.08
N LYS A 343 19.71 3.23 17.22
CA LYS A 343 19.55 2.50 18.49
C LYS A 343 18.19 1.80 18.53
N LEU A 344 17.13 2.44 18.04
CA LEU A 344 15.81 1.84 17.96
C LEU A 344 15.83 0.61 17.04
N GLU A 345 16.37 0.72 15.83
CA GLU A 345 16.58 -0.38 14.89
C GLU A 345 17.32 -1.55 15.54
N LYS A 346 18.47 -1.25 16.19
CA LYS A 346 19.26 -2.27 16.88
C LYS A 346 18.47 -2.95 18.02
N LEU A 347 17.70 -2.17 18.77
CA LEU A 347 16.86 -2.71 19.83
C LEU A 347 15.80 -3.66 19.28
N MET A 348 15.12 -3.29 18.17
CA MET A 348 14.14 -4.15 17.51
C MET A 348 14.78 -5.42 16.94
N HIS A 349 15.92 -5.30 16.24
CA HIS A 349 16.55 -6.45 15.61
C HIS A 349 17.26 -7.38 16.60
N GLU A 350 18.14 -6.83 17.47
CA GLU A 350 19.01 -7.67 18.31
C GLU A 350 18.34 -8.06 19.63
N SER A 351 17.65 -7.14 20.30
CA SER A 351 17.08 -7.39 21.64
C SER A 351 15.68 -7.98 21.55
N ALA A 352 14.79 -7.37 20.78
CA ALA A 352 13.44 -7.89 20.58
C ALA A 352 13.38 -9.03 19.57
N LYS A 353 14.33 -9.13 18.65
CA LYS A 353 14.34 -10.09 17.54
C LYS A 353 13.04 -10.00 16.72
N VAL A 354 12.68 -8.78 16.34
CA VAL A 354 11.58 -8.48 15.43
C VAL A 354 12.12 -7.63 14.28
N ALA A 355 11.77 -7.99 13.05
CA ALA A 355 12.09 -7.22 11.85
C ALA A 355 10.84 -6.39 11.49
N LEU A 356 10.97 -5.07 11.65
CA LEU A 356 9.96 -4.07 11.35
C LEU A 356 10.43 -3.20 10.17
N ASP A 357 9.62 -2.26 9.73
CA ASP A 357 10.08 -1.19 8.85
C ASP A 357 10.39 0.05 9.68
N GLU A 358 11.64 0.42 9.70
CA GLU A 358 12.14 1.58 10.44
C GLU A 358 11.55 2.87 9.87
N GLY A 359 11.09 3.74 10.75
CA GLY A 359 10.36 4.95 10.33
C GLY A 359 11.18 5.91 9.47
N TYR A 360 12.49 6.01 9.67
CA TYR A 360 13.35 6.92 8.91
C TYR A 360 13.40 6.60 7.40
N ILE A 361 13.10 5.37 6.98
CA ILE A 361 13.05 5.02 5.55
C ILE A 361 11.88 5.70 4.80
N PHE A 362 10.83 6.11 5.53
CA PHE A 362 9.68 6.82 4.97
C PHE A 362 9.87 8.34 4.85
N GLY A 363 11.03 8.83 5.26
CA GLY A 363 11.43 10.23 5.30
C GLY A 363 11.88 10.68 6.69
N ASP A 364 12.48 11.85 6.77
CA ASP A 364 12.96 12.41 8.06
C ASP A 364 11.85 12.56 9.08
N GLU A 365 10.61 12.73 8.63
CA GLU A 365 9.39 12.85 9.44
C GLU A 365 9.04 11.54 10.17
N GLY A 366 9.61 10.42 9.73
CA GLY A 366 9.42 9.09 10.34
C GLY A 366 10.47 8.70 11.37
N LYS A 367 11.46 9.54 11.68
CA LYS A 367 12.49 9.23 12.67
C LYS A 367 11.90 8.96 14.05
N GLY A 368 12.30 7.83 14.65
CA GLY A 368 11.80 7.37 15.96
C GLY A 368 10.44 6.66 15.90
N PHE A 369 9.94 6.39 14.70
CA PHE A 369 8.75 5.57 14.48
C PHE A 369 9.11 4.18 13.94
N GLU A 370 8.17 3.25 14.09
CA GLU A 370 8.22 1.90 13.51
C GLU A 370 6.89 1.57 12.83
N ARG A 371 6.96 0.92 11.67
CA ARG A 371 5.77 0.40 10.99
C ARG A 371 5.66 -1.10 11.18
N ILE A 372 4.50 -1.58 11.66
CA ILE A 372 4.24 -2.99 11.91
C ILE A 372 3.07 -3.48 11.07
N ASN A 373 3.25 -4.65 10.45
CA ASN A 373 2.20 -5.33 9.68
C ASN A 373 1.28 -6.15 10.60
N MET A 374 -0.02 -5.83 10.62
CA MET A 374 -1.03 -6.50 11.45
C MET A 374 -1.75 -7.67 10.76
N ALA A 375 -1.43 -7.94 9.48
CA ALA A 375 -2.02 -9.04 8.72
C ALA A 375 -1.26 -10.36 8.96
N SER A 376 -1.22 -10.78 10.23
CA SER A 376 -0.56 -12.00 10.71
C SER A 376 -1.42 -12.68 11.78
N PRO A 377 -1.27 -14.00 12.02
CA PRO A 377 -1.98 -14.69 13.10
C PRO A 377 -1.81 -14.01 14.46
N ARG A 378 -2.91 -13.96 15.25
CA ARG A 378 -2.92 -13.29 16.54
C ARG A 378 -1.79 -13.72 17.47
N SER A 379 -1.45 -15.00 17.50
CA SER A 379 -0.35 -15.51 18.33
C SER A 379 1.01 -14.88 18.00
N MET A 380 1.27 -14.62 16.71
CA MET A 380 2.49 -13.95 16.27
C MET A 380 2.51 -12.47 16.66
N ILE A 381 1.36 -11.78 16.57
CA ILE A 381 1.22 -10.38 17.03
C ILE A 381 1.46 -10.28 18.55
N VAL A 382 0.88 -11.19 19.32
CA VAL A 382 1.09 -11.25 20.79
C VAL A 382 2.56 -11.41 21.10
N GLU A 383 3.22 -12.39 20.47
CA GLU A 383 4.66 -12.64 20.69
C GLU A 383 5.52 -11.43 20.28
N CYS A 384 5.20 -10.79 19.15
CA CYS A 384 5.89 -9.56 18.70
C CYS A 384 5.82 -8.46 19.77
N MET A 385 4.62 -8.15 20.26
CA MET A 385 4.43 -7.09 21.25
C MET A 385 5.09 -7.42 22.59
N GLU A 386 5.08 -8.67 23.01
CA GLU A 386 5.78 -9.11 24.23
C GLU A 386 7.30 -9.01 24.12
N ARG A 387 7.87 -9.36 22.95
CA ARG A 387 9.31 -9.22 22.69
C ARG A 387 9.74 -7.76 22.71
N ILE A 388 8.99 -6.86 22.04
CA ILE A 388 9.24 -5.42 22.06
C ILE A 388 9.17 -4.89 23.50
N TYR A 389 8.14 -5.23 24.24
CA TYR A 389 7.96 -4.80 25.63
C TYR A 389 9.12 -5.22 26.53
N LYS A 390 9.61 -6.47 26.41
CA LYS A 390 10.75 -6.97 27.17
C LYS A 390 12.05 -6.23 26.82
N ALA A 391 12.25 -5.92 25.53
CA ALA A 391 13.44 -5.23 25.05
C ALA A 391 13.48 -3.75 25.46
N LEU A 392 12.31 -3.11 25.65
CA LEU A 392 12.21 -1.72 26.10
C LEU A 392 12.34 -1.55 27.62
N LYS A 393 12.16 -2.61 28.41
CA LYS A 393 12.37 -2.53 29.85
C LYS A 393 13.85 -2.36 30.14
N PRO A 394 14.28 -1.37 30.95
CA PRO A 394 15.63 -1.34 31.44
C PRO A 394 15.91 -2.65 32.19
N GLU A 395 17.07 -3.26 31.94
CA GLU A 395 17.56 -4.36 32.77
C GLU A 395 17.59 -3.86 34.23
N VAL A 396 16.76 -4.50 35.08
CA VAL A 396 16.70 -4.20 36.52
C VAL A 396 17.93 -4.75 37.22
#